data_5963f5d84d905bf262361741b6ba40bf
#
_entry.id   5963f5d84d905bf262361741b6ba40bf
#
_cell.length_a   1.000
_cell.length_b   1.000
_cell.length_c   1.000
_cell.angle_alpha   90.00
_cell.angle_beta   90.00
_cell.angle_gamma   90.00
#
_symmetry.space_group_name_H-M   'P 1'
#
loop_
_entity.id
_entity.type
_entity.pdbx_description
1 polymer ?
#
loop_
_entity_poly.entity_id
_entity_poly.type
_entity_poly.pdbx_seq_one_letter_code
_entity_poly.pdbx_strand_id
1 'polypeptide(L)'
;MGVKIKWLGQSGLLFDTGKLRVCIDAYLTDHVFETFGQPGLKRMRPAPLSPENLNADFYCISHDHADHYDPKSVAAAAAANARFIGSESAAGHFAKDGHDCSKFVPLRPGDEFSSGGMRMRAVPAKHSDASAVGFALELGGLLLYASADTLYFPELAGEVARAAGGKIDAAFVCINGKLGNMNWREAAQLVEALQPRLAVPMHYGLFADNTEDPAPFLEAVRKKGINCREPSESGFEI
;
A
#
# COMPACT_ATOMS: atom_id res chain seq x y z
N MET A 1 -20.69 9.50 4.41
CA MET A 1 -20.55 8.11 3.95
C MET A 1 -19.14 7.69 4.31
N GLY A 2 -18.95 6.54 4.98
CA GLY A 2 -17.62 6.04 5.37
C GLY A 2 -16.88 5.43 4.19
N VAL A 3 -15.59 5.18 4.36
CA VAL A 3 -14.76 4.43 3.42
C VAL A 3 -14.56 3.04 3.99
N LYS A 4 -14.99 2.02 3.25
CA LYS A 4 -14.71 0.63 3.59
C LYS A 4 -13.30 0.26 3.14
N ILE A 5 -12.51 -0.27 4.04
CA ILE A 5 -11.12 -0.66 3.80
C ILE A 5 -10.98 -2.14 3.95
N LYS A 6 -10.46 -2.82 2.92
CA LYS A 6 -10.19 -4.25 2.92
C LYS A 6 -8.69 -4.48 2.73
N TRP A 7 -8.12 -5.32 3.57
CA TRP A 7 -6.75 -5.78 3.40
C TRP A 7 -6.68 -6.96 2.43
N LEU A 8 -5.73 -6.90 1.50
CA LEU A 8 -5.54 -7.91 0.47
C LEU A 8 -4.32 -8.83 0.75
N GLY A 9 -3.66 -8.61 1.89
CA GLY A 9 -2.38 -9.23 2.24
C GLY A 9 -1.20 -8.31 1.91
N GLN A 10 -0.02 -8.55 2.52
CA GLN A 10 1.18 -7.72 2.37
C GLN A 10 0.86 -6.21 2.51
N SER A 11 1.22 -5.40 1.53
CA SER A 11 0.86 -3.98 1.43
C SER A 11 -0.49 -3.74 0.74
N GLY A 12 -1.17 -4.80 0.30
CA GLY A 12 -2.38 -4.70 -0.51
C GLY A 12 -3.57 -4.12 0.24
N LEU A 13 -4.15 -3.04 -0.28
CA LEU A 13 -5.32 -2.34 0.27
C LEU A 13 -6.36 -2.10 -0.81
N LEU A 14 -7.62 -2.26 -0.46
CA LEU A 14 -8.75 -1.85 -1.27
C LEU A 14 -9.64 -0.90 -0.47
N PHE A 15 -9.80 0.32 -0.98
CA PHE A 15 -10.66 1.36 -0.43
C PHE A 15 -11.93 1.47 -1.28
N ASP A 16 -13.09 1.43 -0.65
CA ASP A 16 -14.39 1.49 -1.33
C ASP A 16 -15.29 2.52 -0.67
N THR A 17 -15.66 3.55 -1.42
CA THR A 17 -16.59 4.61 -1.02
C THR A 17 -18.05 4.31 -1.39
N GLY A 18 -18.31 3.15 -2.01
CA GLY A 18 -19.57 2.84 -2.67
C GLY A 18 -19.77 3.50 -4.03
N LYS A 19 -18.90 4.48 -4.40
CA LYS A 19 -18.91 5.16 -5.71
C LYS A 19 -17.58 5.03 -6.44
N LEU A 20 -16.50 4.86 -5.71
CA LEU A 20 -15.14 4.78 -6.22
C LEU A 20 -14.38 3.72 -5.44
N ARG A 21 -13.67 2.85 -6.16
CA ARG A 21 -12.80 1.82 -5.59
C ARG A 21 -11.36 2.07 -6.00
N VAL A 22 -10.50 2.25 -5.00
CA VAL A 22 -9.07 2.49 -5.17
C VAL A 22 -8.31 1.32 -4.56
N CYS A 23 -7.47 0.68 -5.35
CA CYS A 23 -6.59 -0.39 -4.90
C CYS A 23 -5.15 0.09 -4.82
N ILE A 24 -4.40 -0.35 -3.80
CA ILE A 24 -2.95 -0.16 -3.69
C ILE A 24 -2.32 -1.54 -3.58
N ASP A 25 -1.28 -1.82 -4.39
CA ASP A 25 -0.36 -2.98 -4.30
C ASP A 25 -1.07 -4.33 -4.11
N ALA A 26 -2.09 -4.64 -4.93
CA ALA A 26 -2.83 -5.89 -4.80
C ALA A 26 -1.98 -7.08 -5.23
N TYR A 27 -1.51 -7.87 -4.27
CA TYR A 27 -0.85 -9.14 -4.48
C TYR A 27 -1.83 -10.29 -4.21
N LEU A 28 -2.43 -10.87 -5.28
CA LEU A 28 -3.55 -11.83 -5.17
C LEU A 28 -3.20 -13.23 -5.68
N THR A 29 -1.96 -13.45 -6.15
CA THR A 29 -1.49 -14.75 -6.66
C THR A 29 -0.28 -15.26 -5.86
N ASP A 30 0.35 -16.34 -6.33
CA ASP A 30 1.63 -16.83 -5.81
C ASP A 30 2.81 -16.38 -6.68
N HIS A 31 2.70 -15.22 -7.37
CA HIS A 31 3.69 -14.74 -8.33
C HIS A 31 5.12 -14.70 -7.76
N VAL A 32 5.31 -14.25 -6.52
CA VAL A 32 6.64 -14.26 -5.88
C VAL A 32 7.21 -15.67 -5.80
N PHE A 33 6.43 -16.65 -5.34
CA PHE A 33 6.85 -18.04 -5.28
C PHE A 33 7.07 -18.63 -6.70
N GLU A 34 6.19 -18.33 -7.65
CA GLU A 34 6.31 -18.78 -9.04
C GLU A 34 7.59 -18.24 -9.68
N THR A 35 8.01 -17.01 -9.32
CA THR A 35 9.20 -16.34 -9.86
C THR A 35 10.51 -16.83 -9.22
N PHE A 36 10.55 -16.93 -7.89
CA PHE A 36 11.80 -17.18 -7.16
C PHE A 36 11.96 -18.62 -6.68
N GLY A 37 10.89 -19.43 -6.64
CA GLY A 37 10.91 -20.83 -6.22
C GLY A 37 11.26 -21.06 -4.75
N GLN A 38 11.26 -20.01 -3.91
CA GLN A 38 11.63 -20.09 -2.49
C GLN A 38 10.41 -20.45 -1.64
N PRO A 39 10.39 -21.61 -0.94
CA PRO A 39 9.22 -22.06 -0.17
C PRO A 39 8.73 -21.05 0.87
N GLY A 40 9.65 -20.34 1.53
CA GLY A 40 9.32 -19.32 2.53
C GLY A 40 8.70 -18.04 1.98
N LEU A 41 8.68 -17.89 0.64
CA LEU A 41 8.01 -16.81 -0.08
C LEU A 41 6.70 -17.25 -0.76
N LYS A 42 6.24 -18.48 -0.48
CA LYS A 42 4.88 -18.91 -0.84
C LYS A 42 3.87 -18.30 0.12
N ARG A 43 2.70 -17.94 -0.40
CA ARG A 43 1.59 -17.46 0.45
C ARG A 43 1.23 -18.52 1.50
N MET A 44 1.20 -18.11 2.77
CA MET A 44 0.76 -18.95 3.89
C MET A 44 -0.76 -19.07 3.98
N ARG A 45 -1.50 -18.22 3.28
CA ARG A 45 -2.96 -18.18 3.26
C ARG A 45 -3.48 -17.77 1.88
N PRO A 46 -4.70 -18.21 1.49
CA PRO A 46 -5.29 -17.84 0.21
C PRO A 46 -5.50 -16.32 0.10
N ALA A 47 -5.58 -15.83 -1.13
CA ALA A 47 -5.98 -14.44 -1.36
C ALA A 47 -7.44 -14.23 -0.96
N PRO A 48 -7.80 -13.07 -0.37
CA PRO A 48 -9.16 -12.79 0.10
C PRO A 48 -10.18 -12.59 -1.03
N LEU A 49 -9.69 -12.49 -2.28
CA LEU A 49 -10.48 -12.47 -3.51
C LEU A 49 -9.56 -12.85 -4.69
N SER A 50 -10.15 -13.23 -5.83
CA SER A 50 -9.38 -13.45 -7.05
C SER A 50 -9.08 -12.13 -7.76
N PRO A 51 -8.05 -12.07 -8.63
CA PRO A 51 -7.73 -10.88 -9.42
C PRO A 51 -8.93 -10.30 -10.18
N GLU A 52 -9.76 -11.15 -10.78
CA GLU A 52 -10.94 -10.77 -11.57
C GLU A 52 -12.04 -10.09 -10.73
N ASN A 53 -12.06 -10.36 -9.42
CA ASN A 53 -13.04 -9.81 -8.48
C ASN A 53 -12.56 -8.50 -7.79
N LEU A 54 -11.36 -8.00 -8.14
CA LEU A 54 -10.83 -6.76 -7.56
C LEU A 54 -11.71 -5.56 -7.88
N ASN A 55 -12.17 -5.43 -9.14
CA ASN A 55 -13.08 -4.39 -9.62
C ASN A 55 -12.68 -2.97 -9.15
N ALA A 56 -11.40 -2.61 -9.28
CA ALA A 56 -10.88 -1.30 -8.92
C ALA A 56 -11.06 -0.31 -10.08
N ASP A 57 -11.50 0.93 -9.79
CA ASP A 57 -11.50 2.03 -10.75
C ASP A 57 -10.07 2.57 -10.95
N PHE A 58 -9.31 2.65 -9.84
CA PHE A 58 -7.90 3.02 -9.84
C PHE A 58 -7.07 1.93 -9.18
N TYR A 59 -6.00 1.53 -9.85
CA TYR A 59 -5.01 0.58 -9.34
C TYR A 59 -3.68 1.29 -9.17
N CYS A 60 -3.24 1.43 -7.91
CA CYS A 60 -2.03 2.14 -7.54
C CYS A 60 -0.92 1.14 -7.24
N ILE A 61 0.28 1.38 -7.78
CA ILE A 61 1.44 0.50 -7.62
C ILE A 61 2.61 1.33 -7.12
N SER A 62 3.05 1.03 -5.90
CA SER A 62 4.09 1.79 -5.21
C SER A 62 5.47 1.61 -5.83
N HIS A 63 5.80 0.40 -6.28
CA HIS A 63 7.06 0.03 -6.93
C HIS A 63 6.93 -1.34 -7.61
N ASP A 64 8.00 -1.79 -8.31
CA ASP A 64 7.91 -2.91 -9.23
C ASP A 64 8.38 -4.27 -8.64
N HIS A 65 8.48 -4.40 -7.31
CA HIS A 65 8.73 -5.71 -6.71
C HIS A 65 7.55 -6.66 -6.86
N ALA A 66 7.85 -7.96 -6.94
CA ALA A 66 6.88 -8.99 -7.30
C ALA A 66 5.71 -9.17 -6.31
N ASP A 67 5.80 -8.68 -5.08
CA ASP A 67 4.72 -8.68 -4.09
C ASP A 67 3.92 -7.35 -4.06
N HIS A 68 4.24 -6.41 -4.95
CA HIS A 68 3.52 -5.15 -5.18
C HIS A 68 3.01 -5.04 -6.61
N TYR A 69 3.82 -5.44 -7.59
CA TYR A 69 3.41 -5.60 -8.98
C TYR A 69 3.15 -7.10 -9.26
N ASP A 70 1.90 -7.53 -9.11
CA ASP A 70 1.46 -8.89 -9.46
C ASP A 70 0.90 -8.90 -10.90
N PRO A 71 1.61 -9.45 -11.90
CA PRO A 71 1.22 -9.35 -13.30
C PRO A 71 -0.19 -9.88 -13.60
N LYS A 72 -0.64 -10.94 -12.89
CA LYS A 72 -1.99 -11.48 -13.09
C LYS A 72 -3.06 -10.55 -12.54
N SER A 73 -2.81 -9.93 -11.38
CA SER A 73 -3.73 -8.93 -10.79
C SER A 73 -3.77 -7.65 -11.63
N VAL A 74 -2.61 -7.21 -12.14
CA VAL A 74 -2.51 -6.06 -13.05
C VAL A 74 -3.27 -6.35 -14.36
N ALA A 75 -3.06 -7.51 -14.98
CA ALA A 75 -3.75 -7.89 -16.22
C ALA A 75 -5.27 -7.95 -16.04
N ALA A 76 -5.75 -8.52 -14.94
CA ALA A 76 -7.20 -8.57 -14.64
C ALA A 76 -7.79 -7.16 -14.46
N ALA A 77 -7.10 -6.27 -13.73
CA ALA A 77 -7.54 -4.89 -13.55
C ALA A 77 -7.50 -4.10 -14.87
N ALA A 78 -6.49 -4.33 -15.72
CA ALA A 78 -6.40 -3.71 -17.06
C ALA A 78 -7.54 -4.17 -17.96
N ALA A 79 -7.89 -5.46 -17.94
CA ALA A 79 -9.04 -6.00 -18.66
C ALA A 79 -10.37 -5.42 -18.17
N ALA A 80 -10.49 -5.11 -16.88
CA ALA A 80 -11.63 -4.41 -16.28
C ALA A 80 -11.60 -2.87 -16.51
N ASN A 81 -10.65 -2.36 -17.32
CA ASN A 81 -10.51 -0.96 -17.67
C ASN A 81 -10.14 -0.03 -16.49
N ALA A 82 -9.44 -0.54 -15.47
CA ALA A 82 -8.89 0.29 -14.40
C ALA A 82 -7.88 1.32 -14.96
N ARG A 83 -7.76 2.46 -14.28
CA ARG A 83 -6.65 3.39 -14.48
C ARG A 83 -5.53 3.10 -13.48
N PHE A 84 -4.30 3.15 -13.96
CA PHE A 84 -3.12 2.85 -13.16
C PHE A 84 -2.39 4.13 -12.77
N ILE A 85 -1.84 4.14 -11.55
CA ILE A 85 -1.08 5.26 -10.99
C ILE A 85 0.06 4.65 -10.18
N GLY A 86 1.26 5.18 -10.25
CA GLY A 86 2.33 4.64 -9.40
C GLY A 86 3.72 5.07 -9.80
N SER A 87 4.72 4.36 -9.30
CA SER A 87 6.12 4.66 -9.56
C SER A 87 6.53 4.55 -11.02
N GLU A 88 7.65 5.17 -11.38
CA GLU A 88 8.22 5.07 -12.74
C GLU A 88 8.63 3.62 -13.07
N SER A 89 9.13 2.85 -12.10
CA SER A 89 9.48 1.43 -12.30
C SER A 89 8.25 0.60 -12.61
N ALA A 90 7.17 0.77 -11.85
CA ALA A 90 5.89 0.09 -12.11
C ALA A 90 5.31 0.44 -13.48
N ALA A 91 5.40 1.72 -13.91
CA ALA A 91 5.00 2.14 -15.25
C ALA A 91 5.85 1.47 -16.34
N GLY A 92 7.17 1.36 -16.11
CA GLY A 92 8.09 0.65 -17.00
C GLY A 92 7.79 -0.84 -17.10
N HIS A 93 7.43 -1.49 -15.99
CA HIS A 93 7.01 -2.90 -15.95
C HIS A 93 5.68 -3.09 -16.69
N PHE A 94 4.70 -2.24 -16.44
CA PHE A 94 3.40 -2.23 -17.12
C PHE A 94 3.54 -2.15 -18.65
N ALA A 95 4.47 -1.30 -19.13
CA ALA A 95 4.79 -1.20 -20.55
C ALA A 95 5.45 -2.46 -21.11
N LYS A 96 6.37 -3.10 -20.35
CA LYS A 96 7.03 -4.36 -20.74
C LYS A 96 6.05 -5.53 -20.85
N ASP A 97 5.02 -5.54 -20.00
CA ASP A 97 3.92 -6.52 -20.06
C ASP A 97 2.97 -6.29 -21.25
N GLY A 98 3.18 -5.24 -22.04
CA GLY A 98 2.41 -4.95 -23.25
C GLY A 98 1.06 -4.27 -22.99
N HIS A 99 0.86 -3.71 -21.81
CA HIS A 99 -0.36 -2.97 -21.50
C HIS A 99 -0.39 -1.57 -22.13
N ASP A 100 -1.58 -1.01 -22.28
CA ASP A 100 -1.79 0.34 -22.84
C ASP A 100 -1.25 1.41 -21.87
N CYS A 101 -0.07 1.96 -22.17
CA CYS A 101 0.60 2.99 -21.34
C CYS A 101 -0.24 4.26 -21.16
N SER A 102 -1.24 4.55 -22.01
CA SER A 102 -2.15 5.68 -21.80
C SER A 102 -3.02 5.53 -20.56
N LYS A 103 -3.13 4.33 -20.02
CA LYS A 103 -3.86 4.00 -18.79
C LYS A 103 -3.02 4.17 -17.52
N PHE A 104 -1.70 4.35 -17.63
CA PHE A 104 -0.81 4.48 -16.47
C PHE A 104 -0.30 5.92 -16.33
N VAL A 105 -0.45 6.48 -15.14
CA VAL A 105 0.09 7.79 -14.74
C VAL A 105 1.28 7.56 -13.81
N PRO A 106 2.52 7.72 -14.29
CA PRO A 106 3.69 7.62 -13.43
C PRO A 106 3.77 8.81 -12.49
N LEU A 107 4.17 8.56 -11.24
CA LEU A 107 4.38 9.58 -10.21
C LEU A 107 5.80 9.49 -9.65
N ARG A 108 6.41 10.65 -9.46
CA ARG A 108 7.63 10.86 -8.67
C ARG A 108 7.27 11.42 -7.30
N PRO A 109 8.16 11.30 -6.30
CA PRO A 109 7.95 11.95 -5.02
C PRO A 109 7.57 13.43 -5.16
N GLY A 110 6.44 13.82 -4.55
CA GLY A 110 5.88 15.17 -4.62
C GLY A 110 4.86 15.39 -5.75
N ASP A 111 4.77 14.51 -6.73
CA ASP A 111 3.74 14.60 -7.76
C ASP A 111 2.33 14.33 -7.19
N GLU A 112 1.34 14.95 -7.83
CA GLU A 112 -0.07 14.81 -7.48
C GLU A 112 -0.89 14.32 -8.67
N PHE A 113 -1.84 13.44 -8.40
CA PHE A 113 -2.89 13.03 -9.32
C PHE A 113 -4.26 13.26 -8.69
N SER A 114 -5.19 13.81 -9.46
CA SER A 114 -6.58 14.01 -9.02
C SER A 114 -7.57 13.58 -10.10
N SER A 115 -8.52 12.75 -9.74
CA SER A 115 -9.62 12.30 -10.63
C SER A 115 -10.73 11.64 -9.83
N GLY A 116 -11.97 11.74 -10.31
CA GLY A 116 -13.11 10.98 -9.77
C GLY A 116 -13.47 11.26 -8.31
N GLY A 117 -13.01 12.37 -7.73
CA GLY A 117 -13.20 12.66 -6.30
C GLY A 117 -12.12 12.05 -5.40
N MET A 118 -11.03 11.56 -6.00
CA MET A 118 -9.81 11.14 -5.34
C MET A 118 -8.68 12.14 -5.62
N ARG A 119 -7.84 12.40 -4.62
CA ARG A 119 -6.55 13.08 -4.79
C ARG A 119 -5.47 12.24 -4.15
N MET A 120 -4.40 11.98 -4.88
CA MET A 120 -3.25 11.19 -4.43
C MET A 120 -1.97 11.97 -4.62
N ARG A 121 -1.11 11.98 -3.62
CA ARG A 121 0.25 12.52 -3.70
C ARG A 121 1.27 11.42 -3.41
N ALA A 122 2.29 11.35 -4.24
CA ALA A 122 3.40 10.45 -4.03
C ALA A 122 4.33 10.98 -2.91
N VAL A 123 4.58 10.12 -1.93
CA VAL A 123 5.48 10.40 -0.80
C VAL A 123 6.83 9.71 -1.08
N PRO A 124 7.97 10.34 -0.80
CA PRO A 124 9.26 9.67 -0.94
C PRO A 124 9.34 8.39 -0.12
N ALA A 125 9.88 7.33 -0.72
CA ALA A 125 10.25 6.09 -0.04
C ALA A 125 11.76 5.83 -0.21
N LYS A 126 12.40 5.26 0.80
CA LYS A 126 13.78 4.77 0.71
C LYS A 126 13.74 3.25 0.67
N HIS A 127 13.90 2.71 -0.52
CA HIS A 127 13.80 1.28 -0.78
C HIS A 127 14.84 0.86 -1.83
N SER A 128 14.96 -0.46 -2.11
CA SER A 128 15.89 -0.96 -3.15
C SER A 128 15.47 -0.55 -4.56
N ASP A 129 14.17 -0.33 -4.80
CA ASP A 129 13.69 0.39 -5.98
C ASP A 129 13.80 1.90 -5.74
N ALA A 130 14.66 2.57 -6.51
CA ALA A 130 14.92 3.99 -6.35
C ALA A 130 13.73 4.89 -6.74
N SER A 131 12.74 4.37 -7.46
CA SER A 131 11.52 5.07 -7.83
C SER A 131 10.33 4.77 -6.92
N ALA A 132 10.52 3.96 -5.87
CA ALA A 132 9.47 3.59 -4.93
C ALA A 132 8.82 4.82 -4.28
N VAL A 133 7.51 4.77 -4.10
CA VAL A 133 6.71 5.83 -3.49
C VAL A 133 5.70 5.26 -2.49
N GLY A 134 5.49 5.99 -1.39
CA GLY A 134 4.27 5.86 -0.60
C GLY A 134 3.16 6.76 -1.15
N PHE A 135 1.96 6.66 -0.59
CA PHE A 135 0.81 7.42 -1.05
C PHE A 135 0.10 8.16 0.08
N ALA A 136 -0.07 9.48 -0.06
CA ALA A 136 -1.04 10.25 0.69
C ALA A 136 -2.31 10.38 -0.19
N LEU A 137 -3.41 9.77 0.27
CA LEU A 137 -4.66 9.61 -0.47
C LEU A 137 -5.79 10.37 0.22
N GLU A 138 -6.41 11.31 -0.46
CA GLU A 138 -7.67 11.93 -0.05
C GLU A 138 -8.81 11.24 -0.79
N LEU A 139 -9.71 10.58 -0.05
CA LEU A 139 -10.79 9.77 -0.60
C LEU A 139 -11.99 9.77 0.35
N GLY A 140 -13.19 10.07 -0.16
CA GLY A 140 -14.43 10.06 0.63
C GLY A 140 -14.43 11.05 1.81
N GLY A 141 -13.61 12.11 1.74
CA GLY A 141 -13.44 13.10 2.81
C GLY A 141 -12.44 12.67 3.89
N LEU A 142 -11.76 11.54 3.72
CA LEU A 142 -10.70 11.03 4.60
C LEU A 142 -9.33 11.28 3.99
N LEU A 143 -8.35 11.52 4.86
CA LEU A 143 -6.94 11.62 4.50
C LEU A 143 -6.21 10.38 4.99
N LEU A 144 -5.73 9.57 4.05
CA LEU A 144 -5.13 8.27 4.28
C LEU A 144 -3.65 8.31 3.89
N TYR A 145 -2.81 7.58 4.61
CA TYR A 145 -1.42 7.39 4.25
C TYR A 145 -1.11 5.89 4.15
N ALA A 146 -0.54 5.44 3.03
CA ALA A 146 0.03 4.12 2.85
C ALA A 146 1.53 4.27 2.62
N SER A 147 2.35 3.69 3.52
CA SER A 147 3.81 3.80 3.40
C SER A 147 4.36 3.05 2.21
N ALA A 148 3.66 2.00 1.76
CA ALA A 148 4.24 0.95 0.95
C ALA A 148 5.54 0.43 1.60
N ASP A 149 6.56 0.08 0.82
CA ASP A 149 7.85 -0.39 1.31
C ASP A 149 8.83 0.77 1.43
N THR A 150 9.34 1.01 2.63
CA THR A 150 10.33 2.05 2.91
C THR A 150 11.09 1.77 4.20
N LEU A 151 12.36 2.13 4.23
CA LEU A 151 13.12 2.34 5.46
C LEU A 151 12.60 3.59 6.18
N TYR A 152 12.80 3.63 7.50
CA TYR A 152 12.66 4.88 8.24
C TYR A 152 13.83 5.83 7.91
N PHE A 153 13.52 7.11 7.73
CA PHE A 153 14.52 8.18 7.64
C PHE A 153 13.97 9.44 8.32
N PRO A 154 14.85 10.31 8.83
CA PRO A 154 14.45 11.43 9.70
C PRO A 154 13.40 12.37 9.08
N GLU A 155 13.45 12.58 7.76
CA GLU A 155 12.58 13.49 7.04
C GLU A 155 11.20 12.88 6.70
N LEU A 156 11.03 11.55 6.83
CA LEU A 156 9.84 10.83 6.36
C LEU A 156 8.54 11.40 6.93
N ALA A 157 8.49 11.64 8.24
CA ALA A 157 7.28 12.21 8.87
C ALA A 157 6.93 13.59 8.31
N GLY A 158 7.93 14.43 8.05
CA GLY A 158 7.77 15.75 7.43
C GLY A 158 7.30 15.66 5.99
N GLU A 159 7.82 14.71 5.20
CA GLU A 159 7.40 14.46 3.82
C GLU A 159 5.93 13.98 3.78
N VAL A 160 5.57 13.03 4.65
CA VAL A 160 4.18 12.55 4.77
C VAL A 160 3.24 13.70 5.15
N ALA A 161 3.58 14.48 6.18
CA ALA A 161 2.74 15.61 6.63
C ALA A 161 2.55 16.65 5.54
N ARG A 162 3.60 16.95 4.76
CA ARG A 162 3.55 17.87 3.62
C ARG A 162 2.64 17.34 2.50
N ALA A 163 2.78 16.06 2.14
CA ALA A 163 1.96 15.42 1.13
C ALA A 163 0.50 15.31 1.58
N ALA A 164 0.25 14.98 2.83
CA ALA A 164 -1.07 14.90 3.41
C ALA A 164 -1.77 16.26 3.44
N GLY A 165 -1.07 17.31 3.84
CA GLY A 165 -1.64 18.67 3.93
C GLY A 165 -2.70 18.83 5.03
N GLY A 166 -2.84 17.86 5.94
CA GLY A 166 -3.82 17.87 7.01
C GLY A 166 -3.64 16.70 7.99
N LYS A 167 -4.58 16.54 8.92
CA LYS A 167 -4.54 15.46 9.89
C LYS A 167 -4.91 14.13 9.24
N ILE A 168 -4.03 13.14 9.34
CA ILE A 168 -4.22 11.80 8.79
C ILE A 168 -5.30 11.05 9.56
N ASP A 169 -6.32 10.56 8.86
CA ASP A 169 -7.39 9.75 9.45
C ASP A 169 -6.93 8.30 9.66
N ALA A 170 -6.22 7.70 8.69
CA ALA A 170 -5.58 6.41 8.90
C ALA A 170 -4.21 6.33 8.22
N ALA A 171 -3.23 5.74 8.93
CA ALA A 171 -1.89 5.44 8.42
C ALA A 171 -1.69 3.92 8.37
N PHE A 172 -1.35 3.42 7.20
CA PHE A 172 -1.02 2.03 6.89
C PHE A 172 0.50 1.96 6.70
N VAL A 173 1.21 1.26 7.61
CA VAL A 173 2.67 1.29 7.66
C VAL A 173 3.27 -0.10 7.64
N CYS A 174 4.31 -0.34 6.83
CA CYS A 174 5.06 -1.59 6.83
C CYS A 174 5.79 -1.78 8.16
N ILE A 175 5.86 -3.01 8.65
CA ILE A 175 6.48 -3.35 9.95
C ILE A 175 7.46 -4.52 9.89
N ASN A 176 7.64 -5.17 8.74
CA ASN A 176 8.36 -6.44 8.60
C ASN A 176 9.87 -6.36 8.92
N GLY A 177 10.50 -5.17 8.89
CA GLY A 177 11.90 -4.97 9.29
C GLY A 177 12.93 -5.68 8.43
N LYS A 178 12.55 -6.12 7.24
CA LYS A 178 13.35 -6.93 6.32
C LYS A 178 13.31 -6.32 4.92
N LEU A 179 14.30 -6.68 4.10
CA LEU A 179 14.34 -6.35 2.67
C LEU A 179 14.17 -4.86 2.36
N GLY A 180 14.65 -3.97 3.23
CA GLY A 180 14.58 -2.52 3.02
C GLY A 180 13.32 -1.85 3.56
N ASN A 181 12.67 -2.45 4.57
CA ASN A 181 11.47 -1.92 5.22
C ASN A 181 11.71 -1.55 6.68
N MET A 182 10.88 -0.64 7.19
CA MET A 182 10.83 -0.31 8.61
C MET A 182 10.53 -1.58 9.44
N ASN A 183 11.24 -1.72 10.55
CA ASN A 183 10.81 -2.63 11.60
C ASN A 183 9.66 -2.00 12.44
N TRP A 184 9.02 -2.79 13.28
CA TRP A 184 7.88 -2.34 14.07
C TRP A 184 8.18 -1.13 15.00
N ARG A 185 9.44 -0.96 15.47
CA ARG A 185 9.84 0.19 16.32
C ARG A 185 9.91 1.47 15.51
N GLU A 186 10.52 1.40 14.34
CA GLU A 186 10.63 2.51 13.38
C GLU A 186 9.25 2.93 12.87
N ALA A 187 8.39 1.96 12.55
CA ALA A 187 7.01 2.21 12.16
C ALA A 187 6.20 2.88 13.29
N ALA A 188 6.37 2.44 14.56
CA ALA A 188 5.74 3.07 15.71
C ALA A 188 6.28 4.49 15.96
N GLN A 189 7.56 4.75 15.70
CA GLN A 189 8.15 6.09 15.76
C GLN A 189 7.57 7.01 14.68
N LEU A 190 7.40 6.52 13.46
CA LEU A 190 6.73 7.28 12.39
C LEU A 190 5.29 7.62 12.76
N VAL A 191 4.54 6.64 13.25
CA VAL A 191 3.13 6.82 13.69
C VAL A 191 3.04 7.84 14.84
N GLU A 192 3.98 7.79 15.80
CA GLU A 192 4.05 8.79 16.88
C GLU A 192 4.27 10.21 16.33
N ALA A 193 5.13 10.37 15.35
CA ALA A 193 5.39 11.68 14.74
C ALA A 193 4.19 12.19 13.91
N LEU A 194 3.45 11.31 13.24
CA LEU A 194 2.31 11.65 12.39
C LEU A 194 1.01 11.87 13.17
N GLN A 195 0.85 11.26 14.35
CA GLN A 195 -0.36 11.35 15.18
C GLN A 195 -1.67 11.08 14.39
N PRO A 196 -1.77 9.97 13.61
CA PRO A 196 -2.98 9.67 12.87
C PRO A 196 -4.13 9.33 13.83
N ARG A 197 -5.39 9.42 13.35
CA ARG A 197 -6.54 8.97 14.16
C ARG A 197 -6.54 7.44 14.31
N LEU A 198 -6.02 6.72 13.31
CA LEU A 198 -5.90 5.26 13.31
C LEU A 198 -4.56 4.84 12.70
N ALA A 199 -3.84 3.93 13.32
CA ALA A 199 -2.66 3.27 12.76
C ALA A 199 -2.94 1.79 12.48
N VAL A 200 -2.48 1.30 11.33
CA VAL A 200 -2.68 -0.07 10.88
C VAL A 200 -1.34 -0.62 10.39
N PRO A 201 -0.80 -1.70 11.01
CA PRO A 201 0.42 -2.33 10.53
C PRO A 201 0.14 -3.10 9.23
N MET A 202 1.12 -3.12 8.33
CA MET A 202 1.06 -3.78 7.04
C MET A 202 2.32 -4.61 6.80
N HIS A 203 2.34 -5.37 5.70
CA HIS A 203 3.49 -6.12 5.22
C HIS A 203 3.95 -7.22 6.18
N TYR A 204 3.02 -8.06 6.64
CA TYR A 204 3.29 -9.21 7.53
C TYR A 204 2.27 -10.34 7.32
N GLY A 205 2.59 -11.51 7.87
CA GLY A 205 1.66 -12.64 7.96
C GLY A 205 1.31 -13.31 6.63
N LEU A 206 2.02 -13.01 5.53
CA LEU A 206 1.78 -13.63 4.23
C LEU A 206 2.90 -14.58 3.80
N PHE A 207 4.16 -14.23 4.04
CA PHE A 207 5.34 -15.03 3.72
C PHE A 207 6.08 -15.41 4.99
N ALA A 208 6.50 -16.68 5.14
CA ALA A 208 7.24 -17.13 6.32
C ALA A 208 8.59 -16.41 6.47
N ASP A 209 9.28 -16.15 5.36
CA ASP A 209 10.60 -15.51 5.35
C ASP A 209 10.54 -13.98 5.40
N ASN A 210 9.36 -13.38 5.13
CA ASN A 210 9.18 -11.93 5.09
C ASN A 210 7.94 -11.50 5.89
N THR A 211 8.04 -11.64 7.20
CA THR A 211 6.97 -11.32 8.16
C THR A 211 7.53 -10.84 9.49
N GLU A 212 6.68 -10.24 10.30
CA GLU A 212 6.91 -9.83 11.69
C GLU A 212 5.63 -10.06 12.50
N ASP A 213 5.75 -10.13 13.83
CA ASP A 213 4.61 -10.13 14.74
C ASP A 213 4.07 -8.68 14.89
N PRO A 214 2.80 -8.40 14.59
CA PRO A 214 2.25 -7.05 14.75
C PRO A 214 2.00 -6.65 16.22
N ALA A 215 1.97 -7.58 17.16
CA ALA A 215 1.62 -7.30 18.56
C ALA A 215 2.54 -6.24 19.21
N PRO A 216 3.88 -6.27 19.05
CA PRO A 216 4.75 -5.23 19.60
C PRO A 216 4.49 -3.84 19.02
N PHE A 217 4.18 -3.73 17.71
CA PHE A 217 3.78 -2.47 17.10
C PHE A 217 2.49 -1.92 17.74
N LEU A 218 1.46 -2.74 17.82
CA LEU A 218 0.17 -2.35 18.38
C LEU A 218 0.29 -1.91 19.84
N GLU A 219 1.10 -2.63 20.63
CA GLU A 219 1.35 -2.25 22.04
C GLU A 219 2.08 -0.90 22.13
N ALA A 220 3.13 -0.70 21.31
CA ALA A 220 3.91 0.54 21.32
C ALA A 220 3.04 1.75 20.93
N VAL A 221 2.21 1.61 19.91
CA VAL A 221 1.33 2.67 19.40
C VAL A 221 0.24 3.00 20.45
N ARG A 222 -0.37 1.99 21.09
CA ARG A 222 -1.37 2.21 22.17
C ARG A 222 -0.78 2.93 23.37
N LYS A 223 0.47 2.62 23.75
CA LYS A 223 1.19 3.33 24.83
C LYS A 223 1.38 4.83 24.54
N LYS A 224 1.35 5.22 23.25
CA LYS A 224 1.41 6.64 22.81
C LYS A 224 0.02 7.29 22.73
N GLY A 225 -1.04 6.61 23.15
CA GLY A 225 -2.41 7.11 23.09
C GLY A 225 -3.03 7.17 21.69
N ILE A 226 -2.43 6.49 20.71
CA ILE A 226 -2.90 6.45 19.34
C ILE A 226 -3.75 5.19 19.12
N ASN A 227 -4.93 5.34 18.50
CA ASN A 227 -5.75 4.20 18.15
C ASN A 227 -5.04 3.34 17.10
N CYS A 228 -5.06 2.03 17.30
CA CYS A 228 -4.50 1.10 16.33
C CYS A 228 -5.26 -0.21 16.31
N ARG A 229 -5.22 -0.88 15.16
CA ARG A 229 -5.81 -2.20 14.95
C ARG A 229 -5.02 -2.98 13.91
N GLU A 230 -5.21 -4.28 13.89
CA GLU A 230 -4.78 -5.09 12.76
C GLU A 230 -5.66 -4.83 11.52
N PRO A 231 -5.10 -4.98 10.31
CA PRO A 231 -5.88 -4.93 9.08
C PRO A 231 -6.88 -6.09 9.02
N SER A 232 -7.88 -6.00 8.16
CA SER A 232 -8.93 -7.02 8.04
C SER A 232 -9.23 -7.38 6.60
N GLU A 233 -9.22 -8.69 6.30
CA GLU A 233 -9.61 -9.23 5.00
C GLU A 233 -11.15 -9.20 4.79
N SER A 234 -11.94 -9.18 5.86
CA SER A 234 -13.38 -8.93 5.78
C SER A 234 -13.72 -7.44 5.60
N GLY A 235 -12.74 -6.57 5.86
CA GLY A 235 -12.86 -5.12 5.79
C GLY A 235 -13.36 -4.50 7.10
N PHE A 236 -13.16 -3.19 7.18
CA PHE A 236 -13.71 -2.30 8.23
C PHE A 236 -13.99 -0.94 7.62
N GLU A 237 -14.76 -0.12 8.31
CA GLU A 237 -15.16 1.21 7.87
C GLU A 237 -14.58 2.29 8.80
N ILE A 238 -14.18 3.42 8.24
CA ILE A 238 -13.78 4.63 8.93
C ILE A 238 -14.49 5.86 8.35
#